data_f231989d55132f3a984f9db326b0639e
#
_entry.id   f231989d55132f3a984f9db326b0639e
#
_cell.length_a   1.000
_cell.length_b   1.000
_cell.length_c   1.000
_cell.angle_alpha   90.00
_cell.angle_beta   90.00
_cell.angle_gamma   90.00
#
_symmetry.space_group_name_H-M   'P 1'
#
loop_
_entity.id
_entity.type
_entity.pdbx_description
1 polymer ?
#
loop_
_entity_poly.entity_id
_entity_poly.type
_entity_poly.pdbx_seq_one_letter_code
_entity_poly.pdbx_strand_id
1 'polypeptide(L)'
;MNRRERLRFRTDITVRVICLDYPGAPIKGRLADLSAHGLSLILDRELPSGLAIRVEWGETALSGESVYCQPRGREFLIGLKVNDPVYDAGKPVPNTARR
;
A
#
# COMPACT_ATOMS: atom_id res chain seq x y z
N MET A 1 -17.62 6.93 19.17
CA MET A 1 -17.13 6.42 18.14
C MET A 1 -16.08 7.19 17.52
N ASN A 2 -15.16 6.58 17.09
CA ASN A 2 -14.07 7.21 16.59
C ASN A 2 -14.25 7.48 15.14
N ARG A 3 -14.13 8.72 14.76
CA ARG A 3 -14.30 9.03 13.41
C ARG A 3 -13.29 8.47 12.56
N ARG A 4 -12.11 8.27 13.05
CA ARG A 4 -11.08 7.71 12.24
C ARG A 4 -11.40 6.36 11.76
N GLU A 5 -12.16 5.61 12.51
CA GLU A 5 -12.49 4.29 12.08
C GLU A 5 -13.31 4.26 10.85
N ARG A 6 -13.99 5.31 10.58
CA ARG A 6 -14.77 5.32 9.37
C ARG A 6 -13.95 5.53 8.13
N LEU A 7 -12.72 5.98 8.31
CA LEU A 7 -11.85 6.22 7.18
C LEU A 7 -10.85 5.12 6.97
N ARG A 8 -10.89 4.08 7.76
CA ARG A 8 -9.93 3.00 7.67
C ARG A 8 -10.64 1.67 7.58
N PHE A 9 -10.13 0.83 6.72
CA PHE A 9 -10.68 -0.49 6.55
C PHE A 9 -9.61 -1.49 6.90
N ARG A 10 -9.96 -2.45 7.74
CA ARG A 10 -9.05 -3.52 8.08
C ARG A 10 -9.35 -4.66 7.16
N THR A 11 -8.34 -5.20 6.54
CA THR A 11 -8.53 -6.19 5.53
C THR A 11 -7.55 -7.32 5.66
N ASP A 12 -7.81 -8.38 4.92
CA ASP A 12 -6.87 -9.48 4.82
C ASP A 12 -6.54 -9.73 3.37
N ILE A 13 -6.66 -8.74 2.57
CA ILE A 13 -6.45 -8.88 1.14
C ILE A 13 -4.99 -9.12 0.84
N THR A 14 -4.71 -10.13 0.04
CA THR A 14 -3.36 -10.38 -0.43
C THR A 14 -3.02 -9.37 -1.52
N VAL A 15 -1.84 -8.81 -1.43
CA VAL A 15 -1.39 -7.80 -2.37
C VAL A 15 -0.03 -8.18 -2.95
N ARG A 16 0.30 -7.54 -4.05
CA ARG A 16 1.62 -7.64 -4.65
C ARG A 16 2.29 -6.31 -4.47
N VAL A 17 3.51 -6.35 -3.98
CA VAL A 17 4.27 -5.16 -3.67
C VAL A 17 5.46 -5.11 -4.61
N ILE A 18 5.58 -4.04 -5.34
CA ILE A 18 6.64 -3.88 -6.34
C ILE A 18 7.47 -2.68 -5.95
N CYS A 19 8.75 -2.90 -5.74
CA CYS A 19 9.66 -1.81 -5.44
C CYS A 19 10.12 -1.23 -6.77
N LEU A 20 9.74 -0.02 -7.02
CA LEU A 20 9.95 0.55 -8.34
C LEU A 20 11.42 0.84 -8.65
N ASP A 21 12.20 1.05 -7.61
CA ASP A 21 13.61 1.34 -7.80
C ASP A 21 14.49 0.10 -7.87
N TYR A 22 13.95 -1.03 -7.54
CA TYR A 22 14.71 -2.26 -7.52
C TYR A 22 14.00 -3.31 -8.33
N PRO A 23 14.46 -3.59 -9.49
CA PRO A 23 13.80 -4.62 -10.31
C PRO A 23 13.88 -5.95 -9.61
N GLY A 24 12.87 -6.72 -9.73
CA GLY A 24 12.84 -8.03 -9.10
C GLY A 24 11.43 -8.53 -9.03
N ALA A 25 11.27 -9.67 -8.41
CA ALA A 25 9.95 -10.27 -8.29
C ALA A 25 9.10 -9.49 -7.32
N PRO A 26 7.82 -9.39 -7.56
CA PRO A 26 6.94 -8.77 -6.59
C PRO A 26 6.95 -9.51 -5.26
N ILE A 27 6.72 -8.78 -4.20
CA ILE A 27 6.68 -9.34 -2.87
C ILE A 27 5.23 -9.56 -2.51
N LYS A 28 4.92 -10.74 -2.01
CA LYS A 28 3.57 -11.01 -1.60
C LYS A 28 3.35 -10.47 -0.20
N GLY A 29 2.27 -9.78 0.01
CA GLY A 29 1.98 -9.24 1.32
C GLY A 29 0.49 -9.23 1.57
N ARG A 30 0.10 -8.63 2.67
CA ARG A 30 -1.30 -8.46 3.02
C ARG A 30 -1.57 -7.00 3.29
N LEU A 31 -2.74 -6.56 2.89
CA LEU A 31 -3.16 -5.20 3.19
C LEU A 31 -3.70 -5.20 4.61
N ALA A 32 -3.10 -4.44 5.48
CA ALA A 32 -3.51 -4.39 6.87
C ALA A 32 -4.63 -3.38 7.07
N ASP A 33 -4.45 -2.19 6.55
CA ASP A 33 -5.55 -1.25 6.57
C ASP A 33 -5.35 -0.21 5.47
N LEU A 34 -6.40 0.53 5.20
CA LEU A 34 -6.43 1.45 4.10
C LEU A 34 -7.16 2.71 4.54
N SER A 35 -6.61 3.84 4.21
CA SER A 35 -7.27 5.11 4.48
C SER A 35 -7.16 5.97 3.23
N ALA A 36 -7.67 7.18 3.31
CA ALA A 36 -7.72 8.03 2.14
C ALA A 36 -6.34 8.39 1.60
N HIS A 37 -5.37 8.49 2.47
CA HIS A 37 -4.06 8.99 2.04
C HIS A 37 -2.93 8.00 2.26
N GLY A 38 -3.24 6.81 2.70
CA GLY A 38 -2.19 5.85 2.96
C GLY A 38 -2.72 4.48 3.24
N LEU A 39 -1.81 3.56 3.40
CA LEU A 39 -2.19 2.20 3.74
C LEU A 39 -1.06 1.55 4.49
N SER A 40 -1.34 0.45 5.12
CA SER A 40 -0.29 -0.33 5.73
C SER A 40 -0.36 -1.76 5.24
N LEU A 41 0.80 -2.35 5.16
CA LEU A 41 0.98 -3.68 4.62
C LEU A 41 1.71 -4.54 5.62
N ILE A 42 1.47 -5.84 5.56
CA ILE A 42 2.23 -6.80 6.34
C ILE A 42 3.08 -7.59 5.36
N LEU A 43 4.37 -7.56 5.56
CA LEU A 43 5.31 -8.27 4.71
C LEU A 43 6.17 -9.17 5.56
N ASP A 44 6.82 -10.13 4.92
CA ASP A 44 7.74 -11.03 5.63
C ASP A 44 9.16 -10.50 5.65
N ARG A 45 9.37 -9.26 5.26
CA ARG A 45 10.71 -8.69 5.21
C ARG A 45 10.66 -7.20 5.46
N GLU A 46 11.79 -6.67 5.85
CA GLU A 46 11.92 -5.25 6.06
C GLU A 46 12.02 -4.52 4.75
N LEU A 47 11.54 -3.29 4.74
CA LEU A 47 11.79 -2.37 3.64
C LEU A 47 12.25 -1.05 4.22
N PRO A 48 13.22 -0.41 3.61
CA PRO A 48 13.63 0.90 4.11
C PRO A 48 12.55 1.96 3.83
N SER A 49 12.58 3.01 4.60
CA SER A 49 11.70 4.15 4.33
C SER A 49 12.17 4.88 3.11
N GLY A 50 11.25 5.53 2.44
CA GLY A 50 11.60 6.34 1.29
C GLY A 50 11.63 5.58 -0.03
N LEU A 51 11.17 4.34 -0.03
CA LEU A 51 11.13 3.58 -1.26
C LEU A 51 9.87 3.88 -2.05
N ALA A 52 10.04 4.01 -3.35
CA ALA A 52 8.89 4.12 -4.24
C ALA A 52 8.32 2.73 -4.44
N ILE A 53 7.05 2.57 -4.14
CA ILE A 53 6.42 1.27 -4.11
C ILE A 53 5.08 1.34 -4.83
N ARG A 54 4.79 0.28 -5.57
CA ARG A 54 3.49 0.10 -6.18
C ARG A 54 2.84 -1.11 -5.53
N VAL A 55 1.59 -1.01 -5.17
CA VAL A 55 0.85 -2.09 -4.54
C VAL A 55 -0.34 -2.40 -5.42
N GLU A 56 -0.52 -3.69 -5.69
CA GLU A 56 -1.58 -4.12 -6.58
C GLU A 56 -2.42 -5.21 -5.94
N TRP A 57 -3.72 -5.12 -6.11
CA TRP A 57 -4.62 -6.21 -5.75
C TRP A 57 -5.89 -6.03 -6.58
N GLY A 58 -6.43 -7.15 -7.06
CA GLY A 58 -7.60 -7.09 -7.92
C GLY A 58 -7.32 -6.19 -9.10
N GLU A 59 -8.18 -5.22 -9.31
CA GLU A 59 -7.99 -4.26 -10.38
C GLU A 59 -7.46 -2.94 -9.85
N THR A 60 -7.03 -2.92 -8.63
CA THR A 60 -6.54 -1.69 -7.99
C THR A 60 -5.03 -1.67 -8.01
N ALA A 61 -4.47 -0.53 -8.28
CA ALA A 61 -3.05 -0.32 -8.17
C ALA A 61 -2.82 1.07 -7.59
N LEU A 62 -1.98 1.15 -6.59
CA LEU A 62 -1.64 2.41 -5.95
C LEU A 62 -0.14 2.54 -5.88
N SER A 63 0.32 3.75 -6.00
CA SER A 63 1.75 4.03 -5.87
C SER A 63 1.96 4.95 -4.70
N GLY A 64 3.05 4.76 -4.03
CA GLY A 64 3.36 5.59 -2.88
C GLY A 64 4.78 5.41 -2.45
N GLU A 65 5.04 5.87 -1.26
CA GLU A 65 6.37 5.85 -0.70
C GLU A 65 6.30 5.25 0.68
N SER A 66 7.23 4.37 1.00
CA SER A 66 7.27 3.79 2.33
C SER A 66 7.71 4.85 3.31
N VAL A 67 7.01 4.93 4.44
CA VAL A 67 7.31 5.94 5.44
C VAL A 67 7.77 5.35 6.76
N TYR A 68 7.41 4.10 7.03
CA TYR A 68 7.95 3.44 8.22
C TYR A 68 7.88 1.93 8.04
N CYS A 69 8.66 1.25 8.86
CA CYS A 69 8.69 -0.19 8.88
C CYS A 69 8.86 -0.60 10.33
N GLN A 70 7.92 -1.35 10.86
CA GLN A 70 7.94 -1.77 12.25
C GLN A 70 7.90 -3.27 12.36
N PRO A 71 8.77 -3.86 13.14
CA PRO A 71 8.70 -5.30 13.32
C PRO A 71 7.42 -5.71 14.04
N ARG A 72 6.87 -6.83 13.65
CA ARG A 72 5.69 -7.35 14.25
C ARG A 72 5.81 -8.85 14.29
N GLY A 73 6.42 -9.39 15.31
CA GLY A 73 6.72 -10.80 15.36
C GLY A 73 7.67 -11.16 14.26
N ARG A 74 7.26 -12.07 13.40
CA ARG A 74 8.11 -12.49 12.28
C ARG A 74 7.83 -11.69 11.04
N GLU A 75 6.93 -10.76 11.13
CA GLU A 75 6.52 -9.98 9.98
C GLU A 75 6.83 -8.52 10.24
N PHE A 76 6.57 -7.69 9.26
CA PHE A 76 6.83 -6.27 9.38
C PHE A 76 5.63 -5.49 8.89
N LEU A 77 5.28 -4.47 9.63
CA LEU A 77 4.21 -3.56 9.26
C LEU A 77 4.83 -2.39 8.53
N ILE A 78 4.44 -2.20 7.29
CA ILE A 78 5.01 -1.15 6.45
C ILE A 78 3.94 -0.11 6.20
N GLY A 79 4.23 1.13 6.50
CA GLY A 79 3.31 2.21 6.20
C GLY A 79 3.66 2.86 4.90
N LEU A 80 2.66 3.13 4.09
CA LEU A 80 2.85 3.80 2.82
C LEU A 80 2.04 5.07 2.78
N LYS A 81 2.66 6.11 2.29
CA LYS A 81 1.96 7.32 1.97
C LYS A 81 1.63 7.24 0.50
N VAL A 82 0.36 7.31 0.17
CA VAL A 82 -0.07 7.13 -1.20
C VAL A 82 -0.01 8.45 -1.93
N ASN A 83 0.57 8.43 -3.11
CA ASN A 83 0.72 9.65 -3.88
C ASN A 83 -0.59 10.13 -4.46
N ASP A 84 -1.44 9.21 -4.81
CA ASP A 84 -2.72 9.55 -5.41
C ASP A 84 -3.83 9.17 -4.47
N PRO A 85 -4.96 9.82 -4.55
CA PRO A 85 -6.10 9.39 -3.75
C PRO A 85 -6.46 7.96 -4.08
N VAL A 86 -7.10 7.30 -3.16
CA VAL A 86 -7.54 5.94 -3.37
C VAL A 86 -8.81 5.96 -4.19
N TYR A 87 -8.83 5.18 -5.26
CA TYR A 87 -9.98 5.09 -6.12
C TYR A 87 -10.55 3.70 -6.11
N ASP A 88 -11.79 3.58 -6.49
CA ASP A 88 -12.41 2.28 -6.59
C ASP A 88 -11.74 1.47 -7.65
N ALA A 89 -11.68 0.20 -7.43
CA ALA A 89 -11.13 -0.71 -8.41
C ALA A 89 -11.95 -0.64 -9.67
N GLY A 90 -11.31 -0.76 -10.76
CA GLY A 90 -11.99 -0.73 -12.02
C GLY A 90 -12.21 0.64 -12.58
N LYS A 91 -11.94 1.66 -11.83
CA LYS A 91 -12.08 2.98 -12.35
C LYS A 91 -10.75 3.49 -12.80
N PRO A 92 -10.69 4.16 -13.91
CA PRO A 92 -9.42 4.72 -14.35
C PRO A 92 -8.97 5.77 -13.38
N VAL A 93 -7.72 5.87 -13.20
CA VAL A 93 -7.15 6.88 -12.37
C VAL A 93 -7.13 8.15 -13.15
N PRO A 94 -7.79 9.18 -12.68
CA PRO A 94 -7.87 10.40 -13.46
C PRO A 94 -6.55 10.98 -13.83
N ASN A 95 -5.62 10.84 -12.98
CA ASN A 95 -4.39 11.46 -13.29
C ASN A 95 -3.67 10.81 -14.38
N THR A 96 -3.94 9.60 -14.66
CA THR A 96 -3.24 9.02 -15.76
C THR A 96 -3.76 9.61 -16.99
N ALA A 97 -4.93 10.12 -16.94
CA ALA A 97 -5.40 10.72 -18.09
C ALA A 97 -4.88 12.04 -18.17
N ARG A 98 -4.50 12.56 -17.12
CA ARG A 98 -4.22 13.77 -17.19
C ARG A 98 -3.00 14.06 -17.45
N ARG A 99 -2.59 13.69 -17.63
CA ARG A 99 -1.55 14.08 -17.78
C ARG A 99 -1.12 14.06 -18.53
#